data_8daecec3a4020b5469ea5acace147f69
#
_entry.id   8daecec3a4020b5469ea5acace147f69
#
_cell.length_a   1.000
_cell.length_b   1.000
_cell.length_c   1.000
_cell.angle_alpha   90.00
_cell.angle_beta   90.00
_cell.angle_gamma   90.00
#
_symmetry.space_group_name_H-M   'P 1'
#
loop_
_entity.id
_entity.type
_entity.pdbx_description
1 polymer ?
#
loop_
_entity_poly.entity_id
_entity_poly.type
_entity_poly.pdbx_seq_one_letter_code
_entity_poly.pdbx_strand_id
1 'polypeptide(L)'
;MKFFLTLSIVLIAVLCSGQTRSLNDFIQYAKDNNAGLKDLQSQILSNLVDSQILRATTKTQLNFVSNEMYAPVIKGWGYDEIITNIAQVSGMVQATKSFLSKGNLATQYRKIALQNQSLRDTLLLSQKDLIRGITEQYISAYGDQLTMEYTKELYDLLKQESELLKKLAQANIIKQTEFLAFDITMQQQELTYLQAQIQYNADYLTLNYLAGIADTTIMKIEEPKLEDTVVHDFYNSVFYKRYITDSLRIRNERKLIDYSYRPTFNAFTDAGFNSSLQNTPYKNIGFSFGVNIKMPLYDGRQRNLKYQKLDIEERTRLTNKSFFINQYNQQVAQLNIQLHATDQLFDKIKQQVQYTKALIQAYGKLLDTNDIKITDVVIAITNYLNAQNSYRQNLISRLKILNQINYWNQ
;
A
#
# COMPACT_ATOMS: atom_id res chain seq x y z
N MET A 1 -48.44 -22.96 0.41
CA MET A 1 -47.39 -22.13 -0.20
C MET A 1 -47.14 -20.78 0.48
N LYS A 2 -48.14 -20.06 1.00
CA LYS A 2 -47.94 -18.78 1.73
C LYS A 2 -47.26 -18.91 3.10
N PHE A 3 -47.42 -20.03 3.82
CA PHE A 3 -46.79 -20.28 5.12
C PHE A 3 -45.28 -20.58 5.03
N PHE A 4 -44.82 -21.17 3.93
CA PHE A 4 -43.38 -21.41 3.70
C PHE A 4 -42.61 -20.14 3.34
N LEU A 5 -43.28 -19.18 2.67
CA LEU A 5 -42.65 -17.92 2.27
C LEU A 5 -42.42 -16.98 3.48
N THR A 6 -43.37 -16.98 4.44
CA THR A 6 -43.27 -16.19 5.67
C THR A 6 -42.20 -16.75 6.63
N LEU A 7 -42.05 -18.07 6.69
CA LEU A 7 -41.00 -18.71 7.50
C LEU A 7 -39.60 -18.45 6.95
N SER A 8 -39.44 -18.43 5.61
CA SER A 8 -38.16 -18.09 4.97
C SER A 8 -37.74 -16.61 5.21
N ILE A 9 -38.70 -15.68 5.23
CA ILE A 9 -38.41 -14.25 5.48
C ILE A 9 -38.04 -14.03 6.96
N VAL A 10 -38.66 -14.73 7.89
CA VAL A 10 -38.31 -14.66 9.33
C VAL A 10 -36.95 -15.30 9.59
N LEU A 11 -36.58 -16.38 8.88
CA LEU A 11 -35.24 -16.99 9.02
C LEU A 11 -34.12 -16.10 8.48
N ILE A 12 -34.36 -15.32 7.42
CA ILE A 12 -33.39 -14.34 6.87
C ILE A 12 -33.24 -13.13 7.80
N ALA A 13 -34.33 -12.70 8.47
CA ALA A 13 -34.28 -11.58 9.41
C ALA A 13 -33.51 -11.92 10.71
N VAL A 14 -33.51 -13.18 11.15
CA VAL A 14 -32.76 -13.62 12.36
C VAL A 14 -31.26 -13.73 12.11
N LEU A 15 -30.81 -13.85 10.85
CA LEU A 15 -29.37 -13.87 10.48
C LEU A 15 -28.76 -12.48 10.39
N CYS A 16 -29.54 -11.39 10.48
CA CYS A 16 -29.06 -10.00 10.41
C CYS A 16 -28.74 -9.36 11.76
N SER A 17 -28.97 -10.05 12.89
CA SER A 17 -28.70 -9.46 14.20
C SER A 17 -27.31 -9.82 14.70
N GLY A 18 -26.37 -8.89 14.52
CA GLY A 18 -25.09 -8.86 15.22
C GLY A 18 -23.87 -9.33 14.44
N GLN A 19 -23.81 -9.07 13.14
CA GLN A 19 -22.53 -9.26 12.43
C GLN A 19 -21.50 -8.25 12.96
N THR A 20 -20.58 -8.73 13.80
CA THR A 20 -19.34 -8.03 14.09
C THR A 20 -18.39 -8.20 12.91
N ARG A 21 -17.65 -7.15 12.56
CA ARG A 21 -16.60 -7.24 11.52
C ARG A 21 -15.24 -7.42 12.18
N SER A 22 -14.51 -8.42 11.73
CA SER A 22 -13.16 -8.71 12.21
C SER A 22 -12.11 -7.88 11.46
N LEU A 23 -10.91 -7.76 12.04
CA LEU A 23 -9.77 -7.13 11.36
C LEU A 23 -9.45 -7.80 10.02
N ASN A 24 -9.55 -9.13 9.96
CA ASN A 24 -9.26 -9.88 8.74
C ASN A 24 -10.25 -9.55 7.60
N ASP A 25 -11.52 -9.30 7.91
CA ASP A 25 -12.50 -8.89 6.90
C ASP A 25 -12.10 -7.56 6.27
N PHE A 26 -11.72 -6.56 7.08
CA PHE A 26 -11.25 -5.26 6.56
C PHE A 26 -9.98 -5.38 5.71
N ILE A 27 -9.02 -6.20 6.16
CA ILE A 27 -7.79 -6.46 5.39
C ILE A 27 -8.10 -7.11 4.05
N GLN A 28 -9.02 -8.08 4.01
CA GLN A 28 -9.39 -8.76 2.78
C GLN A 28 -10.11 -7.79 1.81
N TYR A 29 -11.11 -7.04 2.29
CA TYR A 29 -11.77 -6.01 1.49
C TYR A 29 -10.78 -4.98 0.94
N ALA A 30 -9.84 -4.53 1.76
CA ALA A 30 -8.81 -3.59 1.32
C ALA A 30 -7.93 -4.18 0.20
N LYS A 31 -7.46 -5.43 0.34
CA LYS A 31 -6.66 -6.10 -0.69
C LYS A 31 -7.40 -6.25 -2.01
N ASP A 32 -8.69 -6.61 -1.95
CA ASP A 32 -9.50 -6.87 -3.13
C ASP A 32 -9.91 -5.58 -3.87
N ASN A 33 -10.02 -4.47 -3.15
CA ASN A 33 -10.52 -3.20 -3.70
C ASN A 33 -9.45 -2.13 -3.92
N ASN A 34 -8.22 -2.31 -3.42
CA ASN A 34 -7.17 -1.30 -3.56
C ASN A 34 -6.73 -1.12 -5.01
N ALA A 35 -6.98 0.08 -5.55
CA ALA A 35 -6.64 0.42 -6.94
C ALA A 35 -5.12 0.35 -7.21
N GLY A 36 -4.28 0.74 -6.25
CA GLY A 36 -2.82 0.70 -6.39
C GLY A 36 -2.27 -0.72 -6.52
N LEU A 37 -2.84 -1.69 -5.77
CA LEU A 37 -2.46 -3.10 -5.91
C LEU A 37 -2.89 -3.67 -7.25
N LYS A 38 -4.10 -3.33 -7.74
CA LYS A 38 -4.60 -3.73 -9.06
C LYS A 38 -3.75 -3.14 -10.19
N ASP A 39 -3.30 -1.89 -10.05
CA ASP A 39 -2.41 -1.24 -11.01
C ASP A 39 -1.06 -1.98 -11.10
N LEU A 40 -0.41 -2.29 -9.96
CA LEU A 40 0.83 -3.06 -9.94
C LEU A 40 0.66 -4.45 -10.57
N GLN A 41 -0.45 -5.13 -10.32
CA GLN A 41 -0.77 -6.42 -10.97
C GLN A 41 -0.90 -6.25 -12.49
N SER A 42 -1.57 -5.20 -12.93
CA SER A 42 -1.72 -4.87 -14.36
C SER A 42 -0.38 -4.56 -15.02
N GLN A 43 0.52 -3.84 -14.35
CA GLN A 43 1.88 -3.58 -14.83
C GLN A 43 2.70 -4.87 -14.97
N ILE A 44 2.58 -5.83 -14.03
CA ILE A 44 3.22 -7.15 -14.12
C ILE A 44 2.71 -7.91 -15.36
N LEU A 45 1.40 -7.88 -15.61
CA LEU A 45 0.81 -8.51 -16.80
C LEU A 45 1.25 -7.81 -18.09
N SER A 46 1.32 -6.47 -18.11
CA SER A 46 1.84 -5.68 -19.25
C SER A 46 3.27 -6.08 -19.58
N ASN A 47 4.16 -6.21 -18.60
CA ASN A 47 5.54 -6.63 -18.83
C ASN A 47 5.67 -8.08 -19.37
N LEU A 48 4.67 -8.96 -19.11
CA LEU A 48 4.64 -10.27 -19.77
C LEU A 48 4.39 -10.13 -21.28
N VAL A 49 3.55 -9.16 -21.67
CA VAL A 49 3.33 -8.82 -23.08
C VAL A 49 4.59 -8.24 -23.70
N ASP A 50 5.41 -7.46 -22.98
CA ASP A 50 6.70 -6.97 -23.46
C ASP A 50 7.65 -8.10 -23.85
N SER A 51 7.60 -9.25 -23.15
CA SER A 51 8.34 -10.45 -23.57
C SER A 51 7.85 -10.99 -24.90
N GLN A 52 6.55 -10.92 -25.19
CA GLN A 52 5.98 -11.33 -26.49
C GLN A 52 6.36 -10.34 -27.58
N ILE A 53 6.33 -9.04 -27.28
CA ILE A 53 6.79 -7.96 -28.17
C ILE A 53 8.26 -8.19 -28.53
N LEU A 54 9.12 -8.43 -27.52
CA LEU A 54 10.55 -8.73 -27.77
C LEU A 54 10.71 -9.94 -28.68
N ARG A 55 9.93 -11.00 -28.49
CA ARG A 55 9.92 -12.15 -29.40
C ARG A 55 9.47 -11.77 -30.80
N ALA A 56 8.47 -10.90 -30.92
CA ALA A 56 7.96 -10.45 -32.22
C ALA A 56 9.00 -9.60 -32.97
N THR A 57 9.79 -8.75 -32.30
CA THR A 57 10.85 -7.96 -32.93
C THR A 57 11.98 -8.81 -33.55
N THR A 58 12.13 -10.08 -33.10
CA THR A 58 13.11 -11.01 -33.69
C THR A 58 12.58 -11.75 -34.93
N LYS A 59 11.29 -11.63 -35.24
CA LYS A 59 10.69 -12.15 -36.48
C LYS A 59 10.98 -11.19 -37.64
N THR A 60 10.73 -11.67 -38.87
CA THR A 60 10.81 -10.82 -40.08
C THR A 60 9.76 -9.71 -39.97
N GLN A 61 10.19 -8.47 -40.20
CA GLN A 61 9.35 -7.28 -40.23
C GLN A 61 9.10 -6.91 -41.68
N LEU A 62 7.86 -6.57 -42.04
CA LEU A 62 7.47 -6.09 -43.37
C LEU A 62 7.12 -4.62 -43.24
N ASN A 63 7.77 -3.78 -44.04
CA ASN A 63 7.53 -2.34 -44.10
C ASN A 63 7.33 -1.92 -45.54
N PHE A 64 6.44 -0.97 -45.77
CA PHE A 64 6.44 -0.22 -47.02
C PHE A 64 7.36 0.99 -46.81
N VAL A 65 8.30 1.16 -47.73
CA VAL A 65 9.28 2.25 -47.68
C VAL A 65 9.17 3.03 -49.00
N SER A 66 8.92 4.31 -48.94
CA SER A 66 8.93 5.22 -50.04
C SER A 66 10.00 6.30 -49.79
N ASN A 67 10.88 6.49 -50.73
CA ASN A 67 11.89 7.55 -50.69
C ASN A 67 11.83 8.33 -52.02
N GLU A 68 11.69 9.65 -51.90
CA GLU A 68 11.62 10.56 -53.03
C GLU A 68 12.70 11.61 -52.82
N MET A 69 13.56 11.74 -53.83
CA MET A 69 14.64 12.70 -53.80
C MET A 69 14.67 13.44 -55.15
N TYR A 70 14.79 14.74 -55.07
CA TYR A 70 15.08 15.59 -56.23
C TYR A 70 16.39 16.34 -55.98
N ALA A 71 17.37 16.13 -56.86
CA ALA A 71 18.70 16.68 -56.72
C ALA A 71 19.08 17.43 -58.07
N PRO A 72 18.57 18.66 -58.27
CA PRO A 72 18.79 19.39 -59.47
C PRO A 72 20.26 19.83 -59.64
N VAL A 73 20.76 19.83 -60.88
CA VAL A 73 21.99 20.49 -61.20
C VAL A 73 21.66 21.88 -61.77
N ILE A 74 22.10 22.96 -61.09
CA ILE A 74 21.81 24.35 -61.44
C ILE A 74 23.11 25.01 -61.87
N LYS A 75 23.16 25.39 -63.13
CA LYS A 75 24.37 26.05 -63.76
C LYS A 75 25.67 25.27 -63.56
N GLY A 76 25.61 23.94 -63.61
CA GLY A 76 26.76 23.06 -63.44
C GLY A 76 27.12 22.75 -61.98
N TRP A 77 26.36 23.24 -61.00
CA TRP A 77 26.52 22.95 -59.55
C TRP A 77 25.41 22.04 -59.06
N GLY A 78 25.76 20.88 -58.53
CA GLY A 78 24.82 19.90 -58.01
C GLY A 78 25.53 18.60 -57.60
N TYR A 79 24.75 17.57 -57.18
CA TYR A 79 25.31 16.23 -57.00
C TYR A 79 25.61 15.59 -58.36
N ASP A 80 26.53 14.62 -58.38
CA ASP A 80 26.87 13.86 -59.55
C ASP A 80 25.62 13.16 -60.13
N GLU A 81 25.30 13.52 -61.40
CA GLU A 81 24.15 13.00 -62.14
C GLU A 81 24.21 11.48 -62.30
N ILE A 82 25.40 10.87 -62.36
CA ILE A 82 25.57 9.41 -62.44
C ILE A 82 25.09 8.74 -61.18
N ILE A 83 25.16 9.41 -60.03
CA ILE A 83 24.75 8.89 -58.75
C ILE A 83 23.26 9.15 -58.45
N THR A 84 22.79 10.38 -58.71
CA THR A 84 21.44 10.82 -58.35
C THR A 84 20.45 10.76 -59.49
N ASN A 85 20.91 10.77 -60.74
CA ASN A 85 20.09 10.88 -61.95
C ASN A 85 19.03 11.98 -61.86
N ILE A 86 19.38 13.11 -61.20
CA ILE A 86 18.52 14.29 -60.98
C ILE A 86 17.35 14.01 -60.06
N ALA A 87 16.70 12.85 -60.14
CA ALA A 87 15.58 12.44 -59.28
C ALA A 87 15.65 10.94 -58.96
N GLN A 88 15.17 10.57 -57.80
CA GLN A 88 14.95 9.17 -57.40
C GLN A 88 13.59 9.06 -56.77
N VAL A 89 12.76 8.16 -57.25
CA VAL A 89 11.45 7.82 -56.69
C VAL A 89 11.44 6.33 -56.47
N SER A 90 11.18 5.92 -55.22
CA SER A 90 11.06 4.52 -54.87
C SER A 90 9.84 4.24 -53.99
N GLY A 91 9.16 3.12 -54.25
CA GLY A 91 8.09 2.58 -53.45
C GLY A 91 8.25 1.06 -53.39
N MET A 92 8.71 0.57 -52.22
CA MET A 92 9.11 -0.84 -52.06
C MET A 92 8.50 -1.45 -50.82
N VAL A 93 8.09 -2.72 -50.89
CA VAL A 93 7.83 -3.55 -49.71
C VAL A 93 9.14 -4.20 -49.31
N GLN A 94 9.61 -3.86 -48.13
CA GLN A 94 10.87 -4.36 -47.57
C GLN A 94 10.60 -5.36 -46.43
N ALA A 95 11.16 -6.54 -46.51
CA ALA A 95 11.22 -7.52 -45.44
C ALA A 95 12.60 -7.46 -44.79
N THR A 96 12.64 -7.18 -43.48
CA THR A 96 13.90 -7.10 -42.72
C THR A 96 13.90 -8.09 -41.58
N LYS A 97 15.00 -8.80 -41.39
CA LYS A 97 15.24 -9.68 -40.25
C LYS A 97 16.53 -9.33 -39.53
N SER A 98 16.40 -8.96 -38.24
CA SER A 98 17.55 -8.70 -37.36
C SER A 98 18.01 -9.99 -36.69
N PHE A 99 19.33 -10.23 -36.72
CA PHE A 99 19.95 -11.37 -36.08
C PHE A 99 20.60 -10.92 -34.77
N LEU A 100 19.91 -11.14 -33.67
CA LEU A 100 20.45 -10.92 -32.32
C LEU A 100 21.21 -12.17 -31.87
N SER A 101 22.36 -11.99 -31.23
CA SER A 101 23.07 -13.10 -30.61
C SER A 101 22.21 -13.68 -29.46
N LYS A 102 22.29 -15.00 -29.24
CA LYS A 102 21.57 -15.69 -28.15
C LYS A 102 21.79 -15.00 -26.80
N GLY A 103 23.01 -14.55 -26.53
CA GLY A 103 23.37 -13.87 -25.28
C GLY A 103 22.71 -12.48 -25.15
N ASN A 104 22.61 -11.70 -26.25
CA ASN A 104 21.90 -10.41 -26.26
C ASN A 104 20.42 -10.63 -25.96
N LEU A 105 19.78 -11.54 -26.70
CA LEU A 105 18.36 -11.85 -26.52
C LEU A 105 18.07 -12.34 -25.09
N ALA A 106 18.88 -13.24 -24.54
CA ALA A 106 18.75 -13.71 -23.16
C ALA A 106 18.89 -12.56 -22.13
N THR A 107 19.80 -11.60 -22.41
CA THR A 107 19.98 -10.44 -21.52
C THR A 107 18.79 -9.46 -21.59
N GLN A 108 18.17 -9.30 -22.76
CA GLN A 108 16.93 -8.52 -22.90
C GLN A 108 15.75 -9.18 -22.18
N TYR A 109 15.56 -10.50 -22.33
CA TYR A 109 14.55 -11.23 -21.54
C TYR A 109 14.81 -11.12 -20.04
N ARG A 110 16.09 -11.21 -19.61
CA ARG A 110 16.45 -11.04 -18.21
C ARG A 110 16.13 -9.62 -17.70
N LYS A 111 16.26 -8.58 -18.53
CA LYS A 111 15.83 -7.22 -18.18
C LYS A 111 14.34 -7.19 -17.82
N ILE A 112 13.49 -7.74 -18.70
CA ILE A 112 12.05 -7.80 -18.47
C ILE A 112 11.72 -8.63 -17.21
N ALA A 113 12.38 -9.78 -17.02
CA ALA A 113 12.19 -10.62 -15.85
C ALA A 113 12.57 -9.89 -14.54
N LEU A 114 13.66 -9.11 -14.53
CA LEU A 114 14.09 -8.33 -13.37
C LEU A 114 13.17 -7.12 -13.11
N GLN A 115 12.62 -6.51 -14.14
CA GLN A 115 11.58 -5.48 -14.02
C GLN A 115 10.31 -6.07 -13.36
N ASN A 116 9.87 -7.25 -13.81
CA ASN A 116 8.76 -7.96 -13.20
C ASN A 116 9.04 -8.34 -11.74
N GLN A 117 10.26 -8.77 -11.42
CA GLN A 117 10.63 -9.06 -10.05
C GLN A 117 10.57 -7.81 -9.18
N SER A 118 11.07 -6.69 -9.67
CA SER A 118 10.99 -5.39 -8.97
C SER A 118 9.54 -4.96 -8.71
N LEU A 119 8.63 -5.15 -9.69
CA LEU A 119 7.20 -4.87 -9.51
C LEU A 119 6.56 -5.81 -8.48
N ARG A 120 6.92 -7.10 -8.47
CA ARG A 120 6.46 -8.05 -7.45
C ARG A 120 6.94 -7.68 -6.05
N ASP A 121 8.21 -7.28 -5.92
CA ASP A 121 8.76 -6.81 -4.64
C ASP A 121 8.01 -5.55 -4.17
N THR A 122 7.70 -4.62 -5.09
CA THR A 122 6.88 -3.43 -4.80
C THR A 122 5.44 -3.80 -4.43
N LEU A 123 4.81 -4.75 -5.13
CA LEU A 123 3.46 -5.23 -4.80
C LEU A 123 3.40 -5.79 -3.39
N LEU A 124 4.37 -6.64 -3.01
CA LEU A 124 4.44 -7.21 -1.66
C LEU A 124 4.64 -6.13 -0.58
N LEU A 125 5.49 -5.13 -0.84
CA LEU A 125 5.68 -4.00 0.09
C LEU A 125 4.39 -3.17 0.22
N SER A 126 3.73 -2.86 -0.90
CA SER A 126 2.46 -2.12 -0.90
C SER A 126 1.35 -2.88 -0.18
N GLN A 127 1.30 -4.21 -0.31
CA GLN A 127 0.37 -5.05 0.47
C GLN A 127 0.65 -4.98 1.98
N LYS A 128 1.92 -5.00 2.40
CA LYS A 128 2.30 -4.85 3.81
C LYS A 128 1.95 -3.48 4.35
N ASP A 129 2.22 -2.42 3.58
CA ASP A 129 1.86 -1.05 3.95
C ASP A 129 0.35 -0.89 4.10
N LEU A 130 -0.43 -1.49 3.20
CA LEU A 130 -1.89 -1.50 3.27
C LEU A 130 -2.38 -2.22 4.52
N ILE A 131 -1.88 -3.43 4.79
CA ILE A 131 -2.24 -4.21 5.99
C ILE A 131 -1.91 -3.41 7.25
N ARG A 132 -0.71 -2.84 7.34
CA ARG A 132 -0.31 -2.01 8.48
C ARG A 132 -1.25 -0.83 8.69
N GLY A 133 -1.57 -0.09 7.61
CA GLY A 133 -2.45 1.09 7.67
C GLY A 133 -3.89 0.73 8.08
N ILE A 134 -4.48 -0.33 7.51
CA ILE A 134 -5.81 -0.83 7.90
C ILE A 134 -5.81 -1.29 9.35
N THR A 135 -4.79 -2.04 9.77
CA THR A 135 -4.67 -2.52 11.16
C THR A 135 -4.54 -1.35 12.14
N GLU A 136 -3.78 -0.31 11.79
CA GLU A 136 -3.63 0.88 12.64
C GLU A 136 -4.94 1.65 12.81
N GLN A 137 -5.70 1.85 11.72
CA GLN A 137 -7.02 2.48 11.78
C GLN A 137 -8.03 1.61 12.54
N TYR A 138 -7.98 0.28 12.35
CA TYR A 138 -8.83 -0.65 13.10
C TYR A 138 -8.57 -0.58 14.60
N ILE A 139 -7.29 -0.55 15.02
CA ILE A 139 -6.89 -0.39 16.42
C ILE A 139 -7.41 0.94 16.98
N SER A 140 -7.35 2.02 16.20
CA SER A 140 -7.88 3.33 16.63
C SER A 140 -9.39 3.28 16.81
N ALA A 141 -10.14 2.78 15.82
CA ALA A 141 -11.60 2.62 15.91
C ALA A 141 -12.01 1.69 17.08
N TYR A 142 -11.25 0.62 17.32
CA TYR A 142 -11.48 -0.26 18.48
C TYR A 142 -11.28 0.47 19.81
N GLY A 143 -10.24 1.31 19.91
CA GLY A 143 -10.03 2.15 21.09
C GLY A 143 -11.17 3.13 21.34
N ASP A 144 -11.75 3.70 20.29
CA ASP A 144 -12.89 4.61 20.39
C ASP A 144 -14.20 3.86 20.71
N GLN A 145 -14.39 2.64 20.18
CA GLN A 145 -15.49 1.77 20.61
C GLN A 145 -15.43 1.47 22.11
N LEU A 146 -14.25 1.09 22.62
CA LEU A 146 -14.07 0.86 24.06
C LEU A 146 -14.34 2.12 24.88
N THR A 147 -13.96 3.30 24.37
CA THR A 147 -14.23 4.58 25.03
C THR A 147 -15.71 4.86 25.08
N MET A 148 -16.42 4.68 23.96
CA MET A 148 -17.86 4.86 23.88
C MET A 148 -18.62 3.92 24.82
N GLU A 149 -18.28 2.63 24.82
CA GLU A 149 -18.92 1.62 25.66
C GLU A 149 -18.72 1.95 27.15
N TYR A 150 -17.50 2.29 27.52
CA TYR A 150 -17.14 2.64 28.89
C TYR A 150 -17.80 3.95 29.38
N THR A 151 -17.77 5.01 28.55
CA THR A 151 -18.40 6.29 28.91
C THR A 151 -19.91 6.18 29.03
N LYS A 152 -20.52 5.27 28.23
CA LYS A 152 -21.93 4.91 28.34
C LYS A 152 -22.24 4.19 29.66
N GLU A 153 -21.49 3.15 30.01
CA GLU A 153 -21.68 2.40 31.26
C GLU A 153 -21.65 3.35 32.46
N LEU A 154 -20.71 4.29 32.47
CA LEU A 154 -20.59 5.27 33.54
C LEU A 154 -21.72 6.29 33.53
N TYR A 155 -22.12 6.80 32.36
CA TYR A 155 -23.29 7.69 32.27
C TYR A 155 -24.56 7.01 32.80
N ASP A 156 -24.81 5.75 32.40
CA ASP A 156 -25.96 4.99 32.86
C ASP A 156 -25.94 4.81 34.38
N LEU A 157 -24.77 4.54 34.99
CA LEU A 157 -24.59 4.46 36.43
C LEU A 157 -24.92 5.80 37.13
N LEU A 158 -24.29 6.89 36.67
CA LEU A 158 -24.51 8.23 37.22
C LEU A 158 -25.97 8.68 37.12
N LYS A 159 -26.65 8.31 36.05
CA LYS A 159 -28.06 8.61 35.83
C LYS A 159 -28.93 7.90 36.88
N GLN A 160 -28.66 6.62 37.19
CA GLN A 160 -29.37 5.91 38.24
C GLN A 160 -29.15 6.57 39.59
N GLU A 161 -27.92 6.93 39.94
CA GLU A 161 -27.60 7.60 41.20
C GLU A 161 -28.21 9.01 41.29
N SER A 162 -28.25 9.78 40.18
CA SER A 162 -28.90 11.11 40.14
C SER A 162 -30.39 11.04 40.44
N GLU A 163 -31.10 10.01 39.96
CA GLU A 163 -32.51 9.80 40.25
C GLU A 163 -32.73 9.51 41.73
N LEU A 164 -31.85 8.75 42.39
CA LEU A 164 -31.89 8.49 43.84
C LEU A 164 -31.64 9.79 44.61
N LEU A 165 -30.57 10.51 44.32
CA LEU A 165 -30.22 11.76 44.97
C LEU A 165 -31.31 12.82 44.82
N LYS A 166 -32.00 12.87 43.67
CA LYS A 166 -33.15 13.76 43.45
C LYS A 166 -34.27 13.50 44.45
N LYS A 167 -34.61 12.22 44.70
CA LYS A 167 -35.62 11.84 45.68
C LYS A 167 -35.20 12.20 47.11
N LEU A 168 -33.93 12.00 47.47
CA LEU A 168 -33.38 12.36 48.77
C LEU A 168 -33.38 13.89 48.99
N ALA A 169 -33.07 14.66 47.99
CA ALA A 169 -33.14 16.14 48.02
C ALA A 169 -34.59 16.63 48.18
N GLN A 170 -35.54 16.02 47.47
CA GLN A 170 -36.98 16.30 47.63
C GLN A 170 -37.51 15.95 49.01
N ALA A 171 -36.97 14.93 49.66
CA ALA A 171 -37.29 14.56 51.04
C ALA A 171 -36.53 15.39 52.08
N ASN A 172 -35.73 16.40 51.69
CA ASN A 172 -34.84 17.22 52.51
C ASN A 172 -33.82 16.43 53.32
N ILE A 173 -33.44 15.23 52.85
CA ILE A 173 -32.41 14.37 53.48
C ILE A 173 -31.00 14.87 53.10
N ILE A 174 -30.83 15.38 51.86
CA ILE A 174 -29.61 16.02 51.36
C ILE A 174 -29.89 17.44 50.92
N LYS A 175 -28.81 18.26 50.77
CA LYS A 175 -28.95 19.63 50.30
C LYS A 175 -29.22 19.69 48.78
N GLN A 176 -30.11 20.58 48.35
CA GLN A 176 -30.37 20.80 46.95
C GLN A 176 -29.08 21.11 46.15
N THR A 177 -28.10 21.82 46.75
CA THR A 177 -26.81 22.16 46.14
C THR A 177 -25.96 20.93 45.92
N GLU A 178 -26.01 19.90 46.73
CA GLU A 178 -25.28 18.64 46.58
C GLU A 178 -25.86 17.83 45.42
N PHE A 179 -27.20 17.74 45.32
CA PHE A 179 -27.86 17.15 44.17
C PHE A 179 -27.47 17.86 42.86
N LEU A 180 -27.54 19.19 42.83
CA LEU A 180 -27.18 19.98 41.63
C LEU A 180 -25.70 19.72 41.22
N ALA A 181 -24.78 19.68 42.15
CA ALA A 181 -23.38 19.40 41.87
C ALA A 181 -23.16 17.99 41.25
N PHE A 182 -23.91 17.00 41.73
CA PHE A 182 -23.88 15.65 41.16
C PHE A 182 -24.52 15.62 39.75
N ASP A 183 -25.66 16.28 39.56
CA ASP A 183 -26.36 16.35 38.30
C ASP A 183 -25.50 17.02 37.19
N ILE A 184 -24.75 18.05 37.55
CA ILE A 184 -23.74 18.66 36.63
C ILE A 184 -22.68 17.62 36.22
N THR A 185 -22.23 16.79 37.15
CA THR A 185 -21.25 15.71 36.87
C THR A 185 -21.84 14.68 35.93
N MET A 186 -23.10 14.28 36.13
CA MET A 186 -23.83 13.36 35.24
C MET A 186 -23.98 13.95 33.83
N GLN A 187 -24.43 15.21 33.71
CA GLN A 187 -24.56 15.89 32.41
C GLN A 187 -23.21 16.01 31.68
N GLN A 188 -22.11 16.28 32.39
CA GLN A 188 -20.78 16.30 31.81
C GLN A 188 -20.37 14.91 31.27
N GLN A 189 -20.76 13.86 31.96
CA GLN A 189 -20.50 12.48 31.49
C GLN A 189 -21.35 12.13 30.28
N GLU A 190 -22.59 12.61 30.19
CA GLU A 190 -23.42 12.47 28.99
C GLU A 190 -22.77 13.10 27.77
N LEU A 191 -22.27 14.33 27.90
CA LEU A 191 -21.51 15.01 26.84
C LEU A 191 -20.28 14.19 26.42
N THR A 192 -19.56 13.64 27.38
CA THR A 192 -18.38 12.80 27.11
C THR A 192 -18.75 11.52 26.34
N TYR A 193 -19.87 10.89 26.69
CA TYR A 193 -20.39 9.73 25.95
C TYR A 193 -20.78 10.09 24.51
N LEU A 194 -21.50 11.18 24.31
CA LEU A 194 -21.91 11.64 22.97
C LEU A 194 -20.69 11.98 22.10
N GLN A 195 -19.67 12.62 22.66
CA GLN A 195 -18.40 12.89 21.96
C GLN A 195 -17.69 11.59 21.58
N ALA A 196 -17.63 10.61 22.49
CA ALA A 196 -17.02 9.32 22.21
C ALA A 196 -17.77 8.55 21.09
N GLN A 197 -19.12 8.66 21.07
CA GLN A 197 -19.94 8.07 20.00
C GLN A 197 -19.65 8.71 18.63
N ILE A 198 -19.55 10.03 18.58
CA ILE A 198 -19.20 10.76 17.33
C ILE A 198 -17.82 10.33 16.85
N GLN A 199 -16.83 10.23 17.75
CA GLN A 199 -15.47 9.84 17.40
C GLN A 199 -15.41 8.41 16.87
N TYR A 200 -16.07 7.45 17.55
CA TYR A 200 -16.15 6.07 17.06
C TYR A 200 -16.76 5.98 15.66
N ASN A 201 -17.86 6.70 15.43
CA ASN A 201 -18.53 6.72 14.13
C ASN A 201 -17.59 7.26 13.04
N ALA A 202 -16.86 8.34 13.34
CA ALA A 202 -15.91 8.95 12.40
C ALA A 202 -14.75 8.00 12.06
N ASP A 203 -14.16 7.34 13.07
CA ASP A 203 -13.04 6.42 12.85
C ASP A 203 -13.47 5.11 12.20
N TYR A 204 -14.67 4.62 12.49
CA TYR A 204 -15.24 3.48 11.80
C TYR A 204 -15.51 3.77 10.31
N LEU A 205 -16.07 4.94 9.99
CA LEU A 205 -16.27 5.36 8.59
C LEU A 205 -14.94 5.57 7.86
N THR A 206 -13.93 6.09 8.55
CA THR A 206 -12.57 6.19 8.01
C THR A 206 -11.99 4.81 7.71
N LEU A 207 -12.21 3.82 8.58
CA LEU A 207 -11.81 2.44 8.36
C LEU A 207 -12.51 1.83 7.13
N ASN A 208 -13.83 2.05 6.97
CA ASN A 208 -14.57 1.63 5.79
C ASN A 208 -14.00 2.28 4.52
N TYR A 209 -13.73 3.59 4.55
CA TYR A 209 -13.15 4.31 3.44
C TYR A 209 -11.78 3.73 3.02
N LEU A 210 -10.89 3.49 3.98
CA LEU A 210 -9.56 2.91 3.71
C LEU A 210 -9.63 1.47 3.20
N ALA A 211 -10.62 0.70 3.65
CA ALA A 211 -10.87 -0.65 3.16
C ALA A 211 -11.60 -0.70 1.81
N GLY A 212 -12.08 0.45 1.29
CA GLY A 212 -12.85 0.51 0.05
C GLY A 212 -14.28 -0.03 0.22
N ILE A 213 -14.84 0.04 1.43
CA ILE A 213 -16.21 -0.38 1.75
C ILE A 213 -17.13 0.83 1.62
N ALA A 214 -18.12 0.75 0.72
CA ALA A 214 -19.08 1.84 0.49
C ALA A 214 -20.20 1.91 1.53
N ASP A 215 -20.38 0.86 2.34
CA ASP A 215 -21.40 0.79 3.39
C ASP A 215 -21.06 1.77 4.53
N THR A 216 -22.03 2.58 4.93
CA THR A 216 -21.91 3.56 6.02
C THR A 216 -22.59 3.13 7.31
N THR A 217 -23.10 1.90 7.38
CA THR A 217 -23.72 1.33 8.59
C THR A 217 -22.65 1.10 9.65
N ILE A 218 -22.83 1.72 10.82
CA ILE A 218 -21.93 1.56 11.95
C ILE A 218 -22.21 0.21 12.62
N MET A 219 -21.18 -0.61 12.74
CA MET A 219 -21.25 -1.93 13.39
C MET A 219 -20.19 -2.03 14.47
N LYS A 220 -20.41 -2.91 15.44
CA LYS A 220 -19.35 -3.25 16.41
C LYS A 220 -18.23 -4.00 15.73
N ILE A 221 -17.00 -3.72 16.16
CA ILE A 221 -15.79 -4.43 15.71
C ILE A 221 -15.26 -5.32 16.81
N GLU A 222 -14.60 -6.39 16.43
CA GLU A 222 -14.02 -7.35 17.37
C GLU A 222 -12.68 -6.86 17.90
N GLU A 223 -12.26 -7.41 19.05
CA GLU A 223 -10.92 -7.16 19.56
C GLU A 223 -9.86 -7.64 18.54
N PRO A 224 -8.92 -6.80 18.11
CA PRO A 224 -7.90 -7.19 17.16
C PRO A 224 -6.94 -8.21 17.78
N LYS A 225 -6.89 -9.42 17.21
CA LYS A 225 -5.97 -10.48 17.63
C LYS A 225 -4.65 -10.31 16.89
N LEU A 226 -3.70 -9.62 17.51
CA LEU A 226 -2.34 -9.48 16.99
C LEU A 226 -1.41 -10.39 17.79
N GLU A 227 -0.80 -11.33 17.08
CA GLU A 227 0.20 -12.22 17.67
C GLU A 227 1.54 -11.52 17.77
N ASP A 228 2.28 -11.80 18.82
CA ASP A 228 3.68 -11.42 18.93
C ASP A 228 4.50 -12.37 18.05
N THR A 229 4.77 -11.95 16.82
CA THR A 229 5.52 -12.76 15.87
C THR A 229 7.01 -12.65 16.15
N VAL A 230 7.68 -13.81 16.26
CA VAL A 230 9.13 -13.90 16.40
C VAL A 230 9.81 -13.18 15.22
N VAL A 231 10.80 -12.35 15.52
CA VAL A 231 11.60 -11.63 14.51
C VAL A 231 12.19 -12.62 13.50
N HIS A 232 11.71 -12.55 12.25
CA HIS A 232 12.31 -13.31 11.16
C HIS A 232 13.63 -12.66 10.70
N ASP A 233 14.50 -13.48 10.12
CA ASP A 233 15.77 -13.02 9.57
C ASP A 233 15.53 -11.93 8.51
N PHE A 234 15.99 -10.72 8.79
CA PHE A 234 15.93 -9.57 7.89
C PHE A 234 16.36 -9.88 6.46
N TYR A 235 17.40 -10.74 6.31
CA TYR A 235 17.96 -11.12 5.01
C TYR A 235 16.97 -11.90 4.13
N ASN A 236 15.96 -12.52 4.72
CA ASN A 236 14.86 -13.19 4.00
C ASN A 236 13.66 -12.28 3.73
N SER A 237 13.64 -11.08 4.30
CA SER A 237 12.53 -10.14 4.15
C SER A 237 12.43 -9.57 2.72
N VAL A 238 11.23 -9.14 2.34
CA VAL A 238 11.00 -8.43 1.07
C VAL A 238 11.78 -7.11 1.02
N PHE A 239 12.01 -6.46 2.16
CA PHE A 239 12.79 -5.24 2.26
C PHE A 239 14.23 -5.43 1.79
N TYR A 240 14.85 -6.55 2.15
CA TYR A 240 16.20 -6.87 1.72
C TYR A 240 16.25 -7.37 0.27
N LYS A 241 15.30 -8.23 -0.15
CA LYS A 241 15.21 -8.79 -1.50
C LYS A 241 15.20 -7.72 -2.57
N ARG A 242 14.55 -6.57 -2.32
CA ARG A 242 14.57 -5.43 -3.24
C ARG A 242 15.99 -4.97 -3.59
N TYR A 243 16.89 -4.88 -2.61
CA TYR A 243 18.28 -4.49 -2.87
C TYR A 243 19.05 -5.55 -3.69
N ILE A 244 18.71 -6.82 -3.57
CA ILE A 244 19.27 -7.90 -4.41
C ILE A 244 18.76 -7.76 -5.84
N THR A 245 17.47 -7.58 -6.04
CA THR A 245 16.84 -7.34 -7.36
C THR A 245 17.47 -6.15 -8.06
N ASP A 246 17.67 -5.03 -7.37
CA ASP A 246 18.33 -3.83 -7.93
C ASP A 246 19.79 -4.09 -8.33
N SER A 247 20.57 -4.84 -7.54
CA SER A 247 21.94 -5.23 -7.92
C SER A 247 21.96 -6.08 -9.19
N LEU A 248 21.03 -7.03 -9.30
CA LEU A 248 20.91 -7.87 -10.49
C LEU A 248 20.50 -7.03 -11.72
N ARG A 249 19.65 -6.03 -11.56
CA ARG A 249 19.24 -5.11 -12.60
C ARG A 249 20.43 -4.28 -13.10
N ILE A 250 21.20 -3.67 -12.22
CA ILE A 250 22.41 -2.90 -12.58
C ILE A 250 23.43 -3.77 -13.33
N ARG A 251 23.66 -5.00 -12.86
CA ARG A 251 24.57 -5.95 -13.54
C ARG A 251 24.06 -6.35 -14.92
N ASN A 252 22.74 -6.50 -15.08
CA ASN A 252 22.13 -6.81 -16.37
C ASN A 252 22.20 -5.63 -17.34
N GLU A 253 21.98 -4.40 -16.87
CA GLU A 253 22.14 -3.19 -17.70
C GLU A 253 23.58 -3.04 -18.20
N ARG A 254 24.60 -3.36 -17.39
CA ARG A 254 26.00 -3.37 -17.82
C ARG A 254 26.20 -4.35 -19.00
N LYS A 255 25.62 -5.54 -18.95
CA LYS A 255 25.67 -6.50 -20.06
C LYS A 255 24.96 -6.00 -21.31
N LEU A 256 23.83 -5.30 -21.17
CA LEU A 256 23.12 -4.71 -22.29
C LEU A 256 23.95 -3.62 -22.99
N ILE A 257 24.69 -2.81 -22.21
CA ILE A 257 25.66 -1.86 -22.77
C ILE A 257 26.73 -2.62 -23.56
N ASP A 258 27.31 -3.70 -23.03
CA ASP A 258 28.32 -4.50 -23.75
C ASP A 258 27.77 -5.03 -25.08
N TYR A 259 26.54 -5.54 -25.09
CA TYR A 259 25.90 -6.04 -26.31
C TYR A 259 25.58 -4.95 -27.32
N SER A 260 25.28 -3.70 -26.90
CA SER A 260 24.99 -2.60 -27.82
C SER A 260 26.21 -2.13 -28.63
N TYR A 261 27.43 -2.51 -28.22
CA TYR A 261 28.68 -2.22 -28.94
C TYR A 261 29.23 -3.40 -29.74
N ARG A 262 28.49 -4.52 -29.79
CA ARG A 262 28.84 -5.64 -30.68
C ARG A 262 28.26 -5.45 -32.07
N PRO A 263 28.87 -6.03 -33.12
CA PRO A 263 28.31 -5.99 -34.45
C PRO A 263 26.88 -6.53 -34.49
N THR A 264 26.00 -5.81 -35.19
CA THR A 264 24.63 -6.24 -35.48
C THR A 264 24.51 -6.62 -36.94
N PHE A 265 23.80 -7.71 -37.23
CA PHE A 265 23.58 -8.26 -38.55
C PHE A 265 22.10 -8.20 -38.86
N ASN A 266 21.76 -7.60 -40.01
CA ASN A 266 20.39 -7.55 -40.53
C ASN A 266 20.40 -8.03 -41.99
N ALA A 267 19.54 -8.98 -42.32
CA ALA A 267 19.24 -9.31 -43.71
C ALA A 267 17.98 -8.58 -44.14
N PHE A 268 17.96 -8.11 -45.36
CA PHE A 268 16.79 -7.51 -45.94
C PHE A 268 16.57 -8.04 -47.36
N THR A 269 15.32 -8.01 -47.78
CA THR A 269 14.92 -8.14 -49.17
C THR A 269 13.80 -7.14 -49.43
N ASP A 270 13.82 -6.52 -50.57
CA ASP A 270 12.75 -5.61 -50.99
C ASP A 270 12.29 -5.91 -52.41
N ALA A 271 11.06 -5.52 -52.71
CA ALA A 271 10.46 -5.64 -54.03
C ALA A 271 9.54 -4.43 -54.23
N GLY A 272 9.64 -3.84 -55.43
CA GLY A 272 8.84 -2.67 -55.75
C GLY A 272 9.40 -1.85 -56.88
N PHE A 273 8.99 -0.60 -56.93
CA PHE A 273 9.40 0.38 -57.92
C PHE A 273 10.58 1.21 -57.41
N ASN A 274 11.63 1.36 -58.25
CA ASN A 274 12.76 2.25 -57.98
C ASN A 274 13.26 2.82 -59.31
N SER A 275 13.13 4.13 -59.52
CA SER A 275 13.40 4.79 -60.79
C SER A 275 13.92 6.19 -60.59
N SER A 276 14.79 6.59 -61.52
CA SER A 276 15.19 8.02 -61.77
C SER A 276 14.16 8.79 -62.58
N LEU A 277 13.13 8.17 -63.10
CA LEU A 277 12.11 8.68 -64.01
C LEU A 277 12.67 9.08 -65.42
N GLN A 278 13.95 8.87 -65.65
CA GLN A 278 14.58 9.27 -66.96
C GLN A 278 14.39 8.25 -68.10
N ASN A 279 14.45 6.92 -67.75
CA ASN A 279 14.37 5.88 -68.77
C ASN A 279 13.25 4.89 -68.47
N THR A 280 12.28 4.76 -69.35
CA THR A 280 11.17 3.76 -69.32
C THR A 280 10.68 3.43 -67.92
N PRO A 281 10.15 4.43 -67.16
CA PRO A 281 9.83 4.24 -65.71
C PRO A 281 8.95 3.04 -65.43
N TYR A 282 8.02 2.69 -66.34
CA TYR A 282 7.09 1.56 -66.20
C TYR A 282 7.77 0.17 -66.17
N LYS A 283 9.07 0.07 -66.52
CA LYS A 283 9.85 -1.17 -66.46
C LYS A 283 10.71 -1.29 -65.18
N ASN A 284 10.77 -0.24 -64.35
CA ASN A 284 11.65 -0.18 -63.17
C ASN A 284 11.02 -0.82 -61.92
N ILE A 285 10.36 -1.99 -62.09
CA ILE A 285 9.90 -2.83 -61.04
C ILE A 285 10.89 -3.97 -60.88
N GLY A 286 11.40 -4.20 -59.65
CA GLY A 286 12.40 -5.21 -59.38
C GLY A 286 12.40 -5.68 -57.94
N PHE A 287 13.39 -6.48 -57.59
CA PHE A 287 13.64 -6.89 -56.22
C PHE A 287 15.14 -6.81 -55.91
N SER A 288 15.47 -6.59 -54.65
CA SER A 288 16.83 -6.67 -54.14
C SER A 288 16.91 -7.46 -52.84
N PHE A 289 18.10 -7.94 -52.53
CA PHE A 289 18.40 -8.55 -51.22
C PHE A 289 19.81 -8.16 -50.79
N GLY A 290 20.02 -8.08 -49.49
CA GLY A 290 21.31 -7.71 -48.94
C GLY A 290 21.44 -8.01 -47.45
N VAL A 291 22.67 -7.78 -46.98
CA VAL A 291 23.01 -7.88 -45.56
C VAL A 291 23.62 -6.57 -45.11
N ASN A 292 23.14 -6.05 -44.01
CA ASN A 292 23.68 -4.87 -43.34
C ASN A 292 24.40 -5.27 -42.07
N ILE A 293 25.64 -4.84 -41.91
CA ILE A 293 26.47 -5.04 -40.73
C ILE A 293 26.73 -3.65 -40.14
N LYS A 294 26.32 -3.43 -38.89
CA LYS A 294 26.55 -2.19 -38.18
C LYS A 294 27.30 -2.44 -36.87
N MET A 295 28.41 -1.71 -36.67
CA MET A 295 29.22 -1.74 -35.46
C MET A 295 29.64 -0.31 -35.11
N PRO A 296 29.34 0.16 -33.85
CA PRO A 296 29.83 1.46 -33.42
C PRO A 296 31.36 1.42 -33.23
N LEU A 297 32.11 2.23 -33.92
CA LEU A 297 33.58 2.35 -33.79
C LEU A 297 33.96 3.46 -32.80
N TYR A 298 33.23 4.57 -32.82
CA TYR A 298 33.43 5.73 -31.95
C TYR A 298 32.05 6.32 -31.61
N ASP A 299 31.79 6.58 -30.32
CA ASP A 299 30.53 7.03 -29.81
C ASP A 299 30.62 8.29 -28.94
N GLY A 300 31.70 9.05 -29.03
CA GLY A 300 31.91 10.23 -28.19
C GLY A 300 32.07 9.91 -26.71
N ARG A 301 32.61 8.74 -26.36
CA ARG A 301 32.77 8.22 -24.99
C ARG A 301 31.46 7.86 -24.26
N GLN A 302 30.33 7.77 -24.95
CA GLN A 302 29.03 7.43 -24.32
C GLN A 302 29.09 6.10 -23.54
N ARG A 303 29.84 5.09 -24.05
CA ARG A 303 30.01 3.82 -23.34
C ARG A 303 30.58 4.00 -21.93
N ASN A 304 31.66 4.78 -21.83
CA ASN A 304 32.31 5.04 -20.53
C ASN A 304 31.37 5.82 -19.58
N LEU A 305 30.66 6.82 -20.12
CA LEU A 305 29.68 7.59 -19.33
C LEU A 305 28.52 6.71 -18.82
N LYS A 306 28.03 5.78 -19.64
CA LYS A 306 27.00 4.80 -19.23
C LYS A 306 27.50 3.89 -18.09
N TYR A 307 28.77 3.43 -18.15
CA TYR A 307 29.35 2.67 -17.02
C TYR A 307 29.53 3.50 -15.78
N GLN A 308 30.03 4.72 -15.89
CA GLN A 308 30.15 5.65 -14.75
C GLN A 308 28.80 5.88 -14.08
N LYS A 309 27.72 6.04 -14.87
CA LYS A 309 26.36 6.17 -14.37
C LYS A 309 25.96 4.93 -13.55
N LEU A 310 26.18 3.73 -14.08
CA LEU A 310 25.88 2.48 -13.35
C LEU A 310 26.72 2.31 -12.08
N ASP A 311 27.97 2.76 -12.08
CA ASP A 311 28.84 2.71 -10.91
C ASP A 311 28.36 3.68 -9.81
N ILE A 312 27.81 4.84 -10.18
CA ILE A 312 27.16 5.79 -9.25
C ILE A 312 25.88 5.15 -8.69
N GLU A 313 25.03 4.57 -9.54
CA GLU A 313 23.81 3.88 -9.12
C GLU A 313 24.11 2.73 -8.13
N GLU A 314 25.15 1.93 -8.38
CA GLU A 314 25.53 0.84 -7.50
C GLU A 314 26.08 1.34 -6.15
N ARG A 315 26.88 2.40 -6.14
CA ARG A 315 27.32 3.04 -4.87
C ARG A 315 26.15 3.57 -4.07
N THR A 316 25.22 4.27 -4.71
CA THR A 316 24.01 4.79 -4.07
C THR A 316 23.17 3.64 -3.49
N ARG A 317 22.99 2.55 -4.25
CA ARG A 317 22.28 1.36 -3.77
C ARG A 317 22.93 0.75 -2.52
N LEU A 318 24.26 0.65 -2.52
CA LEU A 318 25.02 0.10 -1.38
C LEU A 318 24.89 0.99 -0.14
N THR A 319 24.98 2.31 -0.31
CA THR A 319 24.81 3.29 0.78
C THR A 319 23.38 3.20 1.35
N ASN A 320 22.37 3.21 0.50
CA ASN A 320 20.97 3.10 0.92
C ASN A 320 20.69 1.75 1.62
N LYS A 321 21.26 0.65 1.12
CA LYS A 321 21.16 -0.66 1.75
C LYS A 321 21.74 -0.64 3.16
N SER A 322 22.96 -0.12 3.33
CA SER A 322 23.62 -0.04 4.64
C SER A 322 22.85 0.83 5.63
N PHE A 323 22.40 2.00 5.18
CA PHE A 323 21.58 2.90 5.98
C PHE A 323 20.25 2.22 6.41
N PHE A 324 19.58 1.54 5.48
CA PHE A 324 18.32 0.85 5.78
C PHE A 324 18.50 -0.29 6.79
N ILE A 325 19.58 -1.08 6.68
CA ILE A 325 19.90 -2.13 7.67
C ILE A 325 20.04 -1.52 9.08
N ASN A 326 20.76 -0.42 9.20
CA ASN A 326 20.93 0.24 10.48
C ASN A 326 19.62 0.78 11.05
N GLN A 327 18.79 1.41 10.19
CA GLN A 327 17.44 1.87 10.59
C GLN A 327 16.55 0.72 11.03
N TYR A 328 16.52 -0.38 10.28
CA TYR A 328 15.75 -1.57 10.61
C TYR A 328 16.13 -2.10 12.01
N ASN A 329 17.43 -2.32 12.24
CA ASN A 329 17.91 -2.85 13.52
C ASN A 329 17.55 -1.93 14.69
N GLN A 330 17.71 -0.61 14.52
CA GLN A 330 17.35 0.37 15.54
C GLN A 330 15.83 0.39 15.80
N GLN A 331 15.02 0.37 14.75
CA GLN A 331 13.56 0.40 14.86
C GLN A 331 13.01 -0.85 15.56
N VAL A 332 13.50 -2.03 15.19
CA VAL A 332 13.09 -3.30 15.84
C VAL A 332 13.52 -3.33 17.30
N ALA A 333 14.75 -2.91 17.62
CA ALA A 333 15.21 -2.84 18.99
C ALA A 333 14.37 -1.85 19.83
N GLN A 334 14.06 -0.67 19.28
CA GLN A 334 13.20 0.33 19.94
C GLN A 334 11.80 -0.21 20.20
N LEU A 335 11.18 -0.87 19.22
CA LEU A 335 9.83 -1.43 19.36
C LEU A 335 9.78 -2.52 20.43
N ASN A 336 10.79 -3.39 20.51
CA ASN A 336 10.86 -4.43 21.54
C ASN A 336 11.03 -3.83 22.95
N ILE A 337 11.84 -2.79 23.12
CA ILE A 337 11.97 -2.06 24.40
C ILE A 337 10.63 -1.42 24.77
N GLN A 338 9.95 -0.77 23.82
CA GLN A 338 8.65 -0.15 24.05
C GLN A 338 7.57 -1.18 24.42
N LEU A 339 7.54 -2.33 23.73
CA LEU A 339 6.60 -3.41 24.04
C LEU A 339 6.78 -3.89 25.47
N HIS A 340 8.01 -4.20 25.86
CA HIS A 340 8.30 -4.67 27.23
C HIS A 340 7.94 -3.64 28.30
N ALA A 341 8.25 -2.35 28.08
CA ALA A 341 7.85 -1.29 29.00
C ALA A 341 6.33 -1.13 29.09
N THR A 342 5.61 -1.27 27.95
CA THR A 342 4.16 -1.19 27.88
C THR A 342 3.51 -2.36 28.62
N ASP A 343 4.05 -3.58 28.50
CA ASP A 343 3.56 -4.77 29.21
C ASP A 343 3.73 -4.62 30.74
N GLN A 344 4.85 -4.07 31.21
CA GLN A 344 5.05 -3.80 32.64
C GLN A 344 4.05 -2.77 33.20
N LEU A 345 3.73 -1.73 32.41
CA LEU A 345 2.71 -0.74 32.78
C LEU A 345 1.31 -1.35 32.81
N PHE A 346 1.00 -2.26 31.88
CA PHE A 346 -0.31 -2.85 31.75
C PHE A 346 -0.78 -3.56 33.01
N ASP A 347 0.09 -4.34 33.65
CA ASP A 347 -0.22 -5.05 34.90
C ASP A 347 -0.52 -4.08 36.07
N LYS A 348 0.23 -2.98 36.17
CA LYS A 348 0.02 -1.96 37.22
C LYS A 348 -1.29 -1.20 37.00
N ILE A 349 -1.56 -0.81 35.75
CA ILE A 349 -2.80 -0.11 35.40
C ILE A 349 -4.02 -1.01 35.65
N LYS A 350 -3.93 -2.30 35.30
CA LYS A 350 -5.00 -3.28 35.55
C LYS A 350 -5.35 -3.41 37.04
N GLN A 351 -4.34 -3.45 37.89
CA GLN A 351 -4.56 -3.43 39.37
C GLN A 351 -5.23 -2.13 39.79
N GLN A 352 -4.81 -0.97 39.28
CA GLN A 352 -5.42 0.33 39.60
C GLN A 352 -6.89 0.38 39.22
N VAL A 353 -7.26 -0.14 38.03
CA VAL A 353 -8.66 -0.23 37.58
C VAL A 353 -9.48 -1.09 38.52
N GLN A 354 -8.95 -2.23 38.95
CA GLN A 354 -9.65 -3.11 39.90
C GLN A 354 -9.91 -2.42 41.26
N TYR A 355 -8.90 -1.73 41.81
CA TYR A 355 -9.07 -1.02 43.09
C TYR A 355 -10.03 0.16 43.01
N THR A 356 -9.94 0.96 41.94
CA THR A 356 -10.86 2.09 41.77
C THR A 356 -12.30 1.62 41.52
N LYS A 357 -12.51 0.51 40.80
CA LYS A 357 -13.82 -0.11 40.60
C LYS A 357 -14.41 -0.59 41.93
N ALA A 358 -13.62 -1.29 42.76
CA ALA A 358 -14.03 -1.73 44.07
C ALA A 358 -14.39 -0.56 45.01
N LEU A 359 -13.65 0.56 44.93
CA LEU A 359 -13.92 1.78 45.71
C LEU A 359 -15.28 2.40 45.35
N ILE A 360 -15.60 2.51 44.05
CA ILE A 360 -16.91 3.01 43.58
C ILE A 360 -18.04 2.12 44.13
N GLN A 361 -17.89 0.80 44.01
CA GLN A 361 -18.90 -0.14 44.50
C GLN A 361 -19.10 -0.05 46.03
N ALA A 362 -18.03 0.16 46.80
CA ALA A 362 -18.10 0.38 48.22
C ALA A 362 -18.82 1.70 48.57
N TYR A 363 -18.47 2.77 47.86
CA TYR A 363 -19.05 4.10 48.05
C TYR A 363 -20.53 4.16 47.63
N GLY A 364 -20.96 3.44 46.59
CA GLY A 364 -22.38 3.30 46.26
C GLY A 364 -23.19 2.74 47.40
N LYS A 365 -22.71 1.67 48.06
CA LYS A 365 -23.39 1.08 49.24
C LYS A 365 -23.45 2.02 50.46
N LEU A 366 -22.40 2.81 50.69
CA LEU A 366 -22.35 3.80 51.78
C LEU A 366 -23.21 5.02 51.51
N LEU A 367 -23.46 5.36 50.25
CA LEU A 367 -24.34 6.42 49.86
C LEU A 367 -25.79 6.13 50.20
N ASP A 368 -26.22 4.85 50.06
CA ASP A 368 -27.56 4.41 50.42
C ASP A 368 -27.84 4.55 51.95
N THR A 369 -26.80 4.45 52.79
CA THR A 369 -26.86 4.61 54.23
C THR A 369 -26.58 6.04 54.70
N ASN A 370 -26.30 6.98 53.80
CA ASN A 370 -25.90 8.38 54.09
C ASN A 370 -24.62 8.49 54.97
N ASP A 371 -23.75 7.47 54.91
CA ASP A 371 -22.49 7.42 55.67
C ASP A 371 -21.30 8.05 54.93
N ILE A 372 -21.49 8.61 53.71
CA ILE A 372 -20.44 9.19 52.90
C ILE A 372 -20.90 10.50 52.23
N LYS A 373 -19.97 11.41 52.00
CA LYS A 373 -20.23 12.65 51.25
C LYS A 373 -20.29 12.38 49.75
N ILE A 374 -21.23 13.02 49.06
CA ILE A 374 -21.35 12.97 47.59
C ILE A 374 -20.05 13.36 46.90
N THR A 375 -19.29 14.32 47.48
CA THR A 375 -17.97 14.73 46.95
C THR A 375 -16.96 13.57 46.89
N ASP A 376 -16.99 12.67 47.85
CA ASP A 376 -16.06 11.52 47.89
C ASP A 376 -16.41 10.52 46.80
N VAL A 377 -17.70 10.33 46.50
CA VAL A 377 -18.19 9.53 45.38
C VAL A 377 -17.72 10.12 44.04
N VAL A 378 -17.85 11.42 43.84
CA VAL A 378 -17.39 12.12 42.61
C VAL A 378 -15.88 11.95 42.42
N ILE A 379 -15.08 12.06 43.51
CA ILE A 379 -13.63 11.81 43.48
C ILE A 379 -13.33 10.36 43.08
N ALA A 380 -14.02 9.38 43.64
CA ALA A 380 -13.81 7.97 43.29
C ALA A 380 -14.16 7.68 41.82
N ILE A 381 -15.23 8.28 41.31
CA ILE A 381 -15.61 8.19 39.90
C ILE A 381 -14.52 8.79 39.00
N THR A 382 -14.02 9.97 39.35
CA THR A 382 -12.93 10.62 38.59
C THR A 382 -11.66 9.76 38.58
N ASN A 383 -11.30 9.16 39.70
CA ASN A 383 -10.13 8.25 39.77
C ASN A 383 -10.35 6.99 38.92
N TYR A 384 -11.55 6.42 38.91
CA TYR A 384 -11.85 5.29 38.04
C TYR A 384 -11.81 5.67 36.53
N LEU A 385 -12.33 6.84 36.17
CA LEU A 385 -12.23 7.38 34.81
C LEU A 385 -10.77 7.49 34.34
N ASN A 386 -9.92 8.05 35.17
CA ASN A 386 -8.51 8.21 34.87
C ASN A 386 -7.80 6.84 34.72
N ALA A 387 -8.11 5.88 35.59
CA ALA A 387 -7.56 4.54 35.52
C ALA A 387 -8.01 3.79 34.25
N GLN A 388 -9.29 3.88 33.89
CA GLN A 388 -9.81 3.29 32.65
C GLN A 388 -9.23 3.94 31.39
N ASN A 389 -9.08 5.26 31.38
CA ASN A 389 -8.43 5.95 30.27
C ASN A 389 -6.97 5.51 30.10
N SER A 390 -6.23 5.37 31.22
CA SER A 390 -4.86 4.86 31.21
C SER A 390 -4.79 3.41 30.70
N TYR A 391 -5.73 2.55 31.13
CA TYR A 391 -5.83 1.18 30.64
C TYR A 391 -6.02 1.12 29.12
N ARG A 392 -7.01 1.87 28.59
CA ARG A 392 -7.30 1.94 27.17
C ARG A 392 -6.11 2.47 26.38
N GLN A 393 -5.51 3.59 26.79
CA GLN A 393 -4.35 4.16 26.11
C GLN A 393 -3.18 3.18 26.05
N ASN A 394 -2.93 2.47 27.14
CA ASN A 394 -1.86 1.46 27.19
C ASN A 394 -2.18 0.26 26.28
N LEU A 395 -3.42 -0.25 26.26
CA LEU A 395 -3.85 -1.32 25.38
C LEU A 395 -3.68 -0.93 23.90
N ILE A 396 -4.16 0.24 23.52
CA ILE A 396 -4.04 0.74 22.13
C ILE A 396 -2.58 0.95 21.74
N SER A 397 -1.76 1.49 22.65
CA SER A 397 -0.31 1.65 22.41
C SER A 397 0.36 0.29 22.20
N ARG A 398 0.04 -0.71 23.02
CA ARG A 398 0.53 -2.08 22.87
C ARG A 398 0.17 -2.68 21.51
N LEU A 399 -1.10 -2.58 21.12
CA LEU A 399 -1.57 -3.09 19.83
C LEU A 399 -0.89 -2.40 18.64
N LYS A 400 -0.67 -1.07 18.72
CA LYS A 400 0.06 -0.32 17.69
C LYS A 400 1.53 -0.74 17.60
N ILE A 401 2.18 -0.99 18.72
CA ILE A 401 3.57 -1.50 18.75
C ILE A 401 3.62 -2.90 18.12
N LEU A 402 2.71 -3.80 18.46
CA LEU A 402 2.61 -5.13 17.84
C LEU A 402 2.35 -5.06 16.33
N ASN A 403 1.47 -4.16 15.87
CA ASN A 403 1.26 -3.93 14.45
C ASN A 403 2.56 -3.51 13.72
N GLN A 404 3.35 -2.65 14.33
CA GLN A 404 4.64 -2.23 13.77
C GLN A 404 5.69 -3.36 13.79
N ILE A 405 5.76 -4.15 14.87
CA ILE A 405 6.63 -5.32 14.92
C ILE A 405 6.26 -6.33 13.83
N ASN A 406 4.97 -6.63 13.67
CA ASN A 406 4.47 -7.56 12.66
C ASN A 406 4.76 -7.07 11.22
N TYR A 407 4.72 -5.76 10.98
CA TYR A 407 5.11 -5.18 9.70
C TYR A 407 6.57 -5.49 9.34
N TRP A 408 7.48 -5.44 10.30
CA TRP A 408 8.90 -5.71 10.07
C TRP A 408 9.25 -7.20 10.01
N ASN A 409 8.45 -8.05 10.65
CA ASN A 409 8.72 -9.49 10.82
C ASN A 409 8.20 -10.39 9.70
N GLN A 410 7.30 -9.89 8.86
CA GLN A 410 6.68 -10.71 7.79
C GLN A 410 7.46 -10.72 6.49
#